data_d813beda27e92a9959de9c7e7b30cc72
#
_entry.id   d813beda27e92a9959de9c7e7b30cc72
#
_cell.length_a   1.000
_cell.length_b   1.000
_cell.length_c   1.000
_cell.angle_alpha   90.00
_cell.angle_beta   90.00
_cell.angle_gamma   90.00
#
_symmetry.space_group_name_H-M   'P 1'
#
loop_
_entity.id
_entity.type
_entity.pdbx_description
1 polymer ?
#
loop_
_entity_poly.entity_id
_entity_poly.type
_entity_poly.pdbx_seq_one_letter_code
_entity_poly.pdbx_strand_id
1 'polypeptide(L)' 'MAADPVFALRKQTLAAIRARLGQYDMKKTELAEELGLSRSRLHQLQTGTAQAFSLEALVRIALQTGLTVRLSVTRPYAQD' A
#
# COMPACT_ATOMS: atom_id res chain seq x y z
N MET A 1 10.06 22.83 4.74
CA MET A 1 8.82 22.37 4.19
C MET A 1 8.34 21.10 4.87
N ALA A 2 7.14 21.11 5.30
CA ALA A 2 6.61 19.98 6.03
C ALA A 2 6.32 18.81 5.09
N ALA A 3 6.65 17.62 5.52
CA ALA A 3 6.31 16.45 4.76
C ALA A 3 4.80 16.21 4.83
N ASP A 4 4.24 15.67 3.77
CA ASP A 4 2.85 15.29 3.76
C ASP A 4 2.71 14.00 4.58
N PRO A 5 2.03 14.04 5.72
CA PRO A 5 1.90 12.84 6.55
C PRO A 5 1.14 11.71 5.86
N VAL A 6 0.21 12.06 4.97
CA VAL A 6 -0.50 11.04 4.22
C VAL A 6 0.44 10.35 3.24
N PHE A 7 1.36 11.09 2.65
CA PHE A 7 2.33 10.50 1.75
C PHE A 7 3.25 9.51 2.50
N ALA A 8 3.63 9.85 3.72
CA ALA A 8 4.43 8.94 4.54
C ALA A 8 3.68 7.63 4.79
N LEU A 9 2.37 7.73 5.07
CA LEU A 9 1.55 6.55 5.26
C LEU A 9 1.41 5.73 3.98
N ARG A 10 1.32 6.40 2.83
CA ARG A 10 1.30 5.69 1.54
C ARG A 10 2.59 4.92 1.33
N LYS A 11 3.72 5.53 1.60
CA LYS A 11 5.01 4.88 1.44
C LYS A 11 5.13 3.66 2.34
N GLN A 12 4.71 3.80 3.58
CA GLN A 12 4.77 2.72 4.55
C GLN A 12 3.88 1.55 4.11
N THR A 13 2.67 1.86 3.67
CA THR A 13 1.72 0.85 3.23
C THR A 13 2.23 0.14 1.98
N LEU A 14 2.74 0.92 1.04
CA LEU A 14 3.28 0.36 -0.20
C LEU A 14 4.46 -0.58 0.07
N ALA A 15 5.33 -0.20 1.00
CA ALA A 15 6.47 -1.05 1.35
C ALA A 15 6.01 -2.38 1.93
N ALA A 16 4.99 -2.36 2.79
CA ALA A 16 4.45 -3.58 3.36
C ALA A 16 3.82 -4.46 2.28
N ILE A 17 3.09 -3.84 1.35
CA ILE A 17 2.48 -4.57 0.25
C ILE A 17 3.56 -5.25 -0.61
N ARG A 18 4.61 -4.51 -0.95
CA ARG A 18 5.69 -5.07 -1.77
C ARG A 18 6.38 -6.25 -1.10
N ALA A 19 6.61 -6.13 0.20
CA ALA A 19 7.21 -7.22 0.94
C ALA A 19 6.30 -8.45 0.92
N ARG A 20 5.00 -8.23 1.04
CA ARG A 20 4.02 -9.32 1.02
C ARG A 20 3.94 -9.96 -0.38
N LEU A 21 3.92 -9.15 -1.43
CA LEU A 21 3.85 -9.65 -2.79
C LEU A 21 5.10 -10.46 -3.15
N GLY A 22 6.24 -10.12 -2.58
CA GLY A 22 7.47 -10.87 -2.81
C GLY A 22 7.41 -12.30 -2.30
N GLN A 23 6.44 -12.61 -1.45
CA GLN A 23 6.26 -13.96 -0.93
C GLN A 23 5.33 -14.81 -1.80
N TYR A 24 4.70 -14.20 -2.81
CA TYR A 24 3.76 -14.90 -3.66
C TYR A 24 4.50 -15.57 -4.81
N ASP A 25 4.12 -16.81 -5.09
CA ASP A 25 4.67 -17.55 -6.23
C ASP A 25 3.59 -17.57 -7.31
N MET A 26 3.32 -16.42 -7.87
CA MET A 26 2.28 -16.23 -8.87
C MET A 26 2.80 -15.46 -10.06
N LYS A 27 2.26 -15.78 -11.22
CA LYS A 27 2.54 -14.99 -12.42
C LYS A 27 1.90 -13.62 -12.29
N LYS A 28 2.49 -12.63 -12.93
CA LYS A 28 1.97 -11.27 -12.86
C LYS A 28 0.53 -11.16 -13.35
N THR A 29 0.18 -11.91 -14.39
CA THR A 29 -1.20 -11.89 -14.88
C THR A 29 -2.18 -12.40 -13.84
N GLU A 30 -1.82 -13.46 -13.14
CA GLU A 30 -2.65 -14.02 -12.08
C GLU A 30 -2.75 -13.08 -10.91
N LEU A 31 -1.64 -12.45 -10.56
CA LEU A 31 -1.61 -11.52 -9.44
C LEU A 31 -2.46 -10.28 -9.74
N ALA A 32 -2.37 -9.77 -10.97
CA ALA A 32 -3.17 -8.62 -11.36
C ALA A 32 -4.66 -8.93 -11.25
N GLU A 33 -5.07 -10.11 -11.71
CA GLU A 33 -6.46 -10.53 -11.60
C GLU A 33 -6.90 -10.66 -10.15
N GLU A 34 -6.06 -11.26 -9.33
CA GLU A 34 -6.35 -11.47 -7.92
C GLU A 34 -6.58 -10.12 -7.22
N LEU A 35 -5.79 -9.12 -7.57
CA LEU A 35 -5.88 -7.80 -6.94
C LEU A 35 -6.86 -6.86 -7.66
N GLY A 36 -7.45 -7.31 -8.76
CA GLY A 36 -8.36 -6.46 -9.52
C GLY A 36 -7.66 -5.29 -10.19
N LEU A 37 -6.41 -5.47 -10.57
CA LEU A 37 -5.60 -4.42 -11.18
C LEU A 37 -5.28 -4.75 -12.63
N SER A 38 -5.10 -3.69 -13.44
CA SER A 38 -4.54 -3.87 -14.78
C SER A 38 -3.06 -4.25 -14.64
N ARG A 39 -2.47 -4.78 -15.70
CA ARG A 39 -1.05 -5.08 -15.72
C ARG A 39 -0.22 -3.82 -15.45
N SER A 40 -0.65 -2.71 -16.03
CA SER A 40 0.01 -1.44 -15.86
C SER A 40 -0.03 -0.97 -14.40
N ARG A 41 -1.17 -1.09 -13.76
CA ARG A 41 -1.29 -0.70 -12.35
C ARG A 41 -0.50 -1.63 -11.45
N LEU A 42 -0.48 -2.92 -11.74
CA LEU A 42 0.34 -3.85 -10.98
C LEU A 42 1.82 -3.47 -11.10
N HIS A 43 2.25 -3.11 -12.31
CA HIS A 43 3.64 -2.70 -12.51
C HIS A 43 3.97 -1.46 -11.65
N GLN A 44 3.05 -0.49 -11.62
CA GLN A 44 3.23 0.69 -10.78
C GLN A 44 3.26 0.32 -9.30
N LEU A 45 2.44 -0.63 -8.89
CA LEU A 45 2.42 -1.07 -7.51
C LEU A 45 3.77 -1.68 -7.12
N GLN A 46 4.38 -2.42 -8.01
CA GLN A 46 5.64 -3.11 -7.74
C GLN A 46 6.86 -2.22 -7.87
N THR A 47 6.82 -1.26 -8.78
CA THR A 47 8.02 -0.49 -9.11
C THR A 47 7.84 1.02 -9.11
N GLY A 48 6.61 1.50 -9.06
CA GLY A 48 6.35 2.93 -9.14
C GLY A 48 6.46 3.63 -7.79
N THR A 49 6.00 4.86 -7.76
CA THR A 49 6.05 5.66 -6.54
C THR A 49 4.72 5.57 -5.79
N ALA A 50 4.78 5.88 -4.51
CA ALA A 50 3.58 5.87 -3.68
C ALA A 50 2.55 6.90 -4.12
N GLN A 51 2.96 7.92 -4.87
CA GLN A 51 2.04 8.94 -5.36
C GLN A 51 1.04 8.40 -6.38
N ALA A 52 1.37 7.29 -7.02
CA ALA A 52 0.49 6.70 -8.03
C ALA A 52 -0.78 6.10 -7.43
N PHE A 53 -0.85 5.94 -6.12
CA PHE A 53 -1.99 5.31 -5.44
C PHE A 53 -2.46 6.18 -4.29
N SER A 54 -3.78 6.26 -4.12
CA SER A 54 -4.33 6.88 -2.93
C SER A 54 -4.09 5.97 -1.73
N LEU A 55 -4.14 6.53 -0.54
CA LEU A 55 -3.99 5.71 0.67
C LEU A 55 -5.11 4.68 0.75
N GLU A 56 -6.32 5.06 0.41
CA GLU A 56 -7.45 4.14 0.44
C GLU A 56 -7.22 2.96 -0.49
N ALA A 57 -6.71 3.22 -1.69
CA ALA A 57 -6.42 2.15 -2.65
C ALA A 57 -5.35 1.20 -2.10
N LEU A 58 -4.32 1.76 -1.48
CA LEU A 58 -3.26 0.95 -0.91
C LEU A 58 -3.76 0.10 0.26
N VAL A 59 -4.61 0.68 1.11
CA VAL A 59 -5.18 -0.07 2.22
C VAL A 59 -6.01 -1.23 1.69
N ARG A 60 -6.81 -0.98 0.65
CA ARG A 60 -7.63 -2.03 0.04
C ARG A 60 -6.77 -3.16 -0.50
N ILE A 61 -5.70 -2.81 -1.21
CA ILE A 61 -4.78 -3.82 -1.75
C ILE A 61 -4.11 -4.59 -0.63
N ALA A 62 -3.68 -3.89 0.43
CA ALA A 62 -3.04 -4.55 1.56
C ALA A 62 -3.96 -5.60 2.17
N LEU A 63 -5.23 -5.25 2.36
CA LEU A 63 -6.20 -6.21 2.90
C LEU A 63 -6.41 -7.39 1.98
N GLN A 64 -6.39 -7.16 0.67
CA GLN A 64 -6.54 -8.24 -0.30
C GLN A 64 -5.37 -9.20 -0.27
N THR A 65 -4.20 -8.73 0.13
CA THR A 65 -3.02 -9.59 0.20
C THR A 65 -2.88 -10.30 1.55
N GLY A 66 -3.86 -10.13 2.41
CA GLY A 66 -3.85 -10.79 3.72
C GLY A 66 -3.15 -10.03 4.81
N LEU A 67 -2.73 -8.81 4.54
CA LEU A 67 -2.13 -7.98 5.57
C LEU A 67 -3.21 -7.44 6.50
N THR A 68 -2.84 -7.21 7.74
CA THR A 68 -3.71 -6.53 8.69
C THR A 68 -3.34 -5.06 8.70
N VAL A 69 -4.34 -4.20 8.59
CA VAL A 69 -4.11 -2.76 8.60
C VAL A 69 -4.78 -2.19 9.84
N ARG A 70 -4.02 -1.46 10.62
CA ARG A 70 -4.54 -0.78 11.80
C ARG A 70 -4.37 0.71 11.65
N LEU A 71 -5.40 1.43 12.01
CA LEU A 71 -5.35 2.88 12.03
C LEU A 71 -5.47 3.34 13.48
N SER A 72 -4.52 4.13 13.90
CA SER A 72 -4.54 4.69 15.24
C SER A 72 -4.52 6.21 15.12
N VAL A 73 -5.46 6.82 15.80
CA VAL A 73 -5.54 8.29 15.80
C VAL A 73 -5.45 8.74 17.24
N THR A 74 -4.36 9.41 17.56
CA THR A 74 -4.11 9.83 18.92
C THR A 74 -3.75 11.31 18.92
N ARG A 75 -3.80 11.90 20.09
CA ARG A 75 -3.29 13.26 20.23
C ARG A 75 -1.79 13.23 20.04
N PRO A 76 -1.21 14.30 19.52
CA PRO A 76 0.22 14.35 19.29
C PRO A 76 1.01 14.02 20.55
N TYR A 77 0.53 14.47 21.70
CA TYR A 77 1.05 14.04 22.95
C TYR A 77 0.14 14.55 24.02
N ALA A 78 0.36 14.03 25.16
CA ALA A 78 -0.50 14.36 26.21
C ALA A 78 -0.18 15.67 26.74
N GLN A 79 -0.79 16.69 26.37
CA GLN A 79 -0.52 17.87 26.80
C GLN A 79 -1.38 18.17 27.70
N ASP A 80 -1.59 18.33 28.09
CA ASP A 80 -2.38 18.68 28.88
C ASP A 80 -2.31 18.49 29.65
#